data_cf4cf09e7cb1c15592f38b191dcea602
#
_entry.id   cf4cf09e7cb1c15592f38b191dcea602
#
_cell.length_a   1.000
_cell.length_b   1.000
_cell.length_c   1.000
_cell.angle_alpha   90.00
_cell.angle_beta   90.00
_cell.angle_gamma   90.00
#
_symmetry.space_group_name_H-M   'P 1'
#
loop_
_entity.id
_entity.type
_entity.pdbx_description
1 polymer ?
#
loop_
_entity_poly.entity_id
_entity_poly.type
_entity_poly.pdbx_seq_one_letter_code
_entity_poly.pdbx_strand_id
1 'polypeptide(L)'
;YDKLNHTYQFSGEQRLDITWLFPFEDVPTVFQRYITYRASSRAATQLVTNAELTKLLSQQEALSRAACMEYECNQGDYTMFGTPEYSAYSPYKPYRALFR
;
A
#
# COMPACT_ATOMS: atom_id res chain seq x y z
N TYR A 1 12.91 -17.87 -1.25
CA TYR A 1 13.73 -18.93 -0.68
C TYR A 1 12.87 -20.11 -0.23
N ASP A 2 13.19 -21.27 -0.75
CA ASP A 2 12.54 -22.53 -0.34
C ASP A 2 13.17 -23.03 0.98
N LYS A 3 12.38 -23.02 2.05
CA LYS A 3 12.83 -23.42 3.39
C LYS A 3 13.03 -24.93 3.54
N LEU A 4 12.37 -25.74 2.70
CA LEU A 4 12.47 -27.18 2.77
C LEU A 4 13.75 -27.69 2.12
N ASN A 5 14.08 -27.14 0.96
CA ASN A 5 15.24 -27.58 0.17
C ASN A 5 16.45 -26.66 0.32
N HIS A 6 16.33 -25.57 1.11
CA HIS A 6 17.39 -24.58 1.32
C HIS A 6 17.98 -24.01 0.02
N THR A 7 17.13 -23.74 -0.95
CA THR A 7 17.53 -23.26 -2.27
C THR A 7 16.69 -22.08 -2.74
N TYR A 8 17.24 -21.31 -3.67
CA TYR A 8 16.53 -20.25 -4.41
C TYR A 8 16.01 -20.74 -5.76
N GLN A 9 16.23 -21.99 -6.08
CA GLN A 9 15.74 -22.62 -7.32
C GLN A 9 14.44 -23.34 -7.04
N PHE A 10 13.44 -23.07 -7.89
CA PHE A 10 12.11 -23.65 -7.81
C PHE A 10 11.83 -24.44 -9.09
N SER A 11 11.25 -25.61 -8.93
CA SER A 11 10.75 -26.40 -10.05
C SER A 11 9.26 -26.10 -10.26
N GLY A 12 8.89 -25.68 -11.49
CA GLY A 12 7.52 -25.38 -11.84
C GLY A 12 7.12 -23.92 -11.69
N GLU A 13 5.87 -23.63 -11.98
CA GLU A 13 5.32 -22.27 -11.87
C GLU A 13 5.11 -21.90 -10.40
N GLN A 14 5.65 -20.75 -10.03
CA GLN A 14 5.48 -20.19 -8.70
C GLN A 14 4.72 -18.85 -8.80
N ARG A 15 3.75 -18.65 -7.93
CA ARG A 15 3.06 -17.37 -7.79
C ARG A 15 3.78 -16.56 -6.73
N LEU A 16 4.17 -15.37 -7.09
CA LEU A 16 4.91 -14.47 -6.20
C LEU A 16 4.17 -13.14 -6.07
N ASP A 17 4.00 -12.69 -4.85
CA ASP A 17 3.59 -11.32 -4.56
C ASP A 17 4.85 -10.48 -4.36
N ILE A 18 5.08 -9.53 -5.26
CA ILE A 18 6.29 -8.73 -5.27
C ILE A 18 5.94 -7.27 -4.96
N THR A 19 6.60 -6.72 -3.96
CA THR A 19 6.56 -5.29 -3.69
C THR A 19 7.76 -4.62 -4.35
N TRP A 20 7.49 -3.77 -5.34
CA TRP A 20 8.51 -3.05 -6.08
C TRP A 20 8.77 -1.68 -5.47
N LEU A 21 10.04 -1.30 -5.42
CA LEU A 21 10.43 0.07 -5.15
C LEU A 21 10.58 0.80 -6.48
N PHE A 22 9.64 1.71 -6.75
CA PHE A 22 9.69 2.53 -7.96
C PHE A 22 10.50 3.82 -7.73
N PRO A 23 11.16 4.34 -8.79
CA PRO A 23 11.64 5.72 -8.79
C PRO A 23 10.48 6.68 -8.50
N PHE A 24 10.78 7.81 -7.84
CA PHE A 24 9.76 8.78 -7.46
C PHE A 24 8.94 9.29 -8.66
N GLU A 25 9.57 9.39 -9.82
CA GLU A 25 8.96 9.85 -11.07
C GLU A 25 7.88 8.92 -11.61
N ASP A 26 8.03 7.62 -11.36
CA ASP A 26 7.11 6.59 -11.84
C ASP A 26 5.96 6.31 -10.87
N VAL A 27 6.02 6.87 -9.67
CA VAL A 27 4.97 6.71 -8.67
C VAL A 27 3.74 7.54 -9.06
N PRO A 28 2.50 7.01 -8.89
CA PRO A 28 1.30 7.80 -9.13
C PRO A 28 1.30 9.14 -8.40
N THR A 29 0.76 10.18 -9.05
CA THR A 29 0.79 11.56 -8.56
C THR A 29 0.23 11.73 -7.13
N VAL A 30 -0.76 10.92 -6.77
CA VAL A 30 -1.37 10.92 -5.44
C VAL A 30 -0.34 10.59 -4.36
N PHE A 31 0.46 9.55 -4.59
CA PHE A 31 1.53 9.15 -3.69
C PHE A 31 2.70 10.12 -3.69
N GLN A 32 3.07 10.68 -4.86
CA GLN A 32 4.09 11.74 -4.94
C GLN A 32 3.72 12.94 -4.06
N ARG A 33 2.46 13.35 -4.11
CA ARG A 33 1.95 14.45 -3.28
C ARG A 33 2.04 14.13 -1.79
N TYR A 34 1.64 12.93 -1.40
CA TYR A 34 1.75 12.49 0.00
C TYR A 34 3.20 12.45 0.48
N ILE A 35 4.11 11.90 -0.30
CA ILE A 35 5.54 11.84 0.01
C ILE A 35 6.10 13.25 0.19
N THR A 36 5.75 14.18 -0.70
CA THR A 36 6.19 15.57 -0.65
C THR A 36 5.70 16.27 0.64
N TYR A 37 4.43 16.15 0.98
CA TYR A 37 3.90 16.77 2.20
C TYR A 37 4.47 16.12 3.47
N ARG A 38 4.67 14.83 3.47
CA ARG A 38 5.30 14.13 4.59
C ARG A 38 6.75 14.59 4.82
N ALA A 39 7.52 14.68 3.75
CA ALA A 39 8.89 15.18 3.82
C ALA A 39 8.94 16.65 4.25
N SER A 40 8.06 17.50 3.71
CA SER A 40 7.96 18.92 4.07
C SER A 40 7.56 19.12 5.53
N SER A 41 6.62 18.35 6.04
CA SER A 41 6.21 18.37 7.44
C SER A 41 7.38 18.04 8.37
N ARG A 42 8.14 17.01 8.06
CA ARG A 42 9.33 16.63 8.83
C ARG A 42 10.43 17.70 8.76
N ALA A 43 10.70 18.23 7.57
CA ALA A 43 11.70 19.27 7.39
C ALA A 43 11.32 20.55 8.14
N ALA A 44 10.05 20.97 8.09
CA ALA A 44 9.56 22.13 8.81
C ALA A 44 9.70 21.98 10.32
N THR A 45 9.40 20.80 10.85
CA THR A 45 9.54 20.51 12.29
C THR A 45 11.00 20.56 12.75
N GLN A 46 11.92 20.05 11.93
CA GLN A 46 13.33 19.94 12.30
C GLN A 46 14.15 21.21 12.03
N LEU A 47 13.86 21.91 10.95
CA LEU A 47 14.70 23.01 10.47
C LEU A 47 14.11 24.40 10.72
N VAL A 48 12.81 24.56 10.60
CA VAL A 48 12.17 25.88 10.64
C VAL A 48 11.54 26.20 12.00
N THR A 49 11.13 25.19 12.76
CA THR A 49 10.49 25.32 14.08
C THR A 49 9.34 26.35 14.13
N ASN A 50 8.58 26.47 13.05
CA ASN A 50 7.39 27.33 12.96
C ASN A 50 6.14 26.48 13.20
N ALA A 51 5.46 26.72 14.31
CA ALA A 51 4.28 25.94 14.72
C ALA A 51 3.10 26.07 13.74
N GLU A 52 2.86 27.26 13.18
CA GLU A 52 1.77 27.48 12.22
C GLU A 52 2.03 26.76 10.90
N LEU A 53 3.23 26.85 10.38
CA LEU A 53 3.63 26.15 9.15
C LEU A 53 3.54 24.63 9.34
N THR A 54 4.01 24.12 10.46
CA THR A 54 3.94 22.69 10.80
C THR A 54 2.49 22.21 10.87
N LYS A 55 1.61 23.00 11.45
CA LYS A 55 0.17 22.70 11.53
C LYS A 55 -0.48 22.65 10.15
N LEU A 56 -0.20 23.61 9.28
CA LEU A 56 -0.72 23.63 7.92
C LEU A 56 -0.22 22.42 7.10
N LEU A 57 1.06 22.12 7.18
CA LEU A 57 1.66 20.96 6.50
C LEU A 57 1.10 19.64 7.02
N SER A 58 0.86 19.53 8.31
CA SER A 58 0.23 18.37 8.93
C SER A 58 -1.20 18.15 8.43
N GLN A 59 -1.98 19.22 8.26
CA GLN A 59 -3.31 19.15 7.67
C GLN A 59 -3.26 18.68 6.20
N GLN A 60 -2.35 19.23 5.41
CA GLN A 60 -2.16 18.83 4.02
C GLN A 60 -1.67 17.38 3.91
N GLU A 61 -0.80 16.96 4.79
CA GLU A 61 -0.36 15.55 4.89
C GLU A 61 -1.54 14.62 5.15
N ALA A 62 -2.41 14.96 6.11
CA ALA A 62 -3.59 14.16 6.43
C ALA A 62 -4.56 14.04 5.25
N LEU A 63 -4.82 15.14 4.55
CA LEU A 63 -5.66 15.13 3.34
C LEU A 63 -5.04 14.29 2.22
N SER A 64 -3.75 14.42 2.00
CA SER A 64 -3.02 13.64 0.98
C SER A 64 -3.00 12.15 1.32
N ARG A 65 -2.86 11.81 2.59
CA ARG A 65 -2.95 10.44 3.05
C ARG A 65 -4.33 9.83 2.81
N ALA A 66 -5.40 10.58 3.09
CA ALA A 66 -6.76 10.14 2.82
C ALA A 66 -6.98 9.88 1.32
N ALA A 67 -6.47 10.76 0.45
CA ALA A 67 -6.52 10.58 -0.99
C ALA A 67 -5.73 9.35 -1.46
N CYS A 68 -4.58 9.05 -0.86
CA CYS A 68 -3.82 7.83 -1.14
C CYS A 68 -4.60 6.57 -0.75
N MET A 69 -5.24 6.58 0.40
CA MET A 69 -6.06 5.46 0.87
C MET A 69 -7.24 5.21 -0.06
N GLU A 70 -7.91 6.28 -0.51
CA GLU A 70 -9.00 6.19 -1.48
C GLU A 70 -8.53 5.62 -2.82
N TYR A 71 -7.41 6.11 -3.32
CA TYR A 71 -6.79 5.61 -4.55
C TYR A 71 -6.46 4.12 -4.45
N GLU A 72 -5.85 3.71 -3.37
CA GLU A 72 -5.50 2.31 -3.10
C GLU A 72 -6.74 1.41 -3.04
N CYS A 73 -7.79 1.84 -2.35
CA CYS A 73 -9.05 1.10 -2.28
C CYS A 73 -9.72 0.97 -3.65
N ASN A 74 -9.68 2.03 -4.46
CA ASN A 74 -10.24 2.00 -5.81
C ASN A 74 -9.44 1.10 -6.75
N GLN A 75 -8.13 1.07 -6.61
CA GLN A 75 -7.26 0.19 -7.40
C GLN A 75 -7.39 -1.28 -7.00
N GLY A 76 -7.56 -1.54 -5.72
CA GLY A 76 -7.67 -2.89 -5.19
C GLY A 76 -9.01 -3.56 -5.50
N ASP A 77 -10.03 -2.78 -5.85
CA ASP A 77 -11.40 -3.27 -6.10
C ASP A 77 -11.86 -4.27 -5.02
N TYR A 78 -11.59 -3.92 -3.77
CA TYR A 78 -11.92 -4.75 -2.63
C TYR A 78 -13.43 -4.85 -2.45
N THR A 79 -13.95 -6.05 -2.46
CA THR A 79 -15.35 -6.33 -2.16
C THR A 79 -15.46 -7.15 -0.88
N MET A 80 -16.65 -7.17 -0.28
CA MET A 80 -16.95 -8.04 0.86
C MET A 80 -16.72 -9.53 0.53
N PHE A 81 -16.77 -9.89 -0.73
CA PHE A 81 -16.59 -11.26 -1.22
C PHE A 81 -15.16 -11.58 -1.68
N GLY A 82 -14.25 -10.63 -1.56
CA GLY A 82 -12.85 -10.75 -2.01
C GLY A 82 -12.62 -10.28 -3.43
N THR A 83 -11.37 -10.23 -3.83
CA THR A 83 -11.01 -9.89 -5.20
C THR A 83 -11.17 -11.10 -6.12
N PRO A 84 -11.72 -10.92 -7.34
CA PRO A 84 -12.02 -12.05 -8.24
C PRO A 84 -10.79 -12.85 -8.68
N GLU A 85 -9.62 -12.27 -8.73
CA GLU A 85 -8.43 -12.91 -9.32
C GLU A 85 -7.35 -13.36 -8.33
N TYR A 86 -7.21 -12.68 -7.20
CA TYR A 86 -6.12 -12.95 -6.24
C TYR A 86 -6.62 -12.88 -4.81
N SER A 87 -7.36 -13.87 -4.37
CA SER A 87 -7.65 -13.95 -2.95
C SER A 87 -6.52 -14.69 -2.23
N ALA A 88 -5.54 -13.96 -1.74
CA ALA A 88 -4.73 -14.45 -0.62
C ALA A 88 -5.61 -14.70 0.61
N TYR A 89 -6.79 -14.08 0.64
CA TYR A 89 -7.86 -14.32 1.60
C TYR A 89 -8.92 -15.18 0.93
N SER A 90 -9.10 -16.38 1.42
CA SER A 90 -10.27 -17.18 1.03
C SER A 90 -11.53 -16.41 1.43
N PRO A 91 -12.34 -15.92 0.50
CA PRO A 91 -13.54 -15.20 0.85
C PRO A 91 -14.43 -16.10 1.71
N TYR A 92 -15.06 -15.53 2.73
CA TYR A 92 -16.04 -16.27 3.52
C TYR A 92 -17.18 -16.73 2.60
N LYS A 93 -17.17 -18.01 2.31
CA LYS A 93 -18.20 -18.68 1.52
C LYS A 93 -18.98 -19.59 2.45
N PRO A 94 -20.16 -19.18 2.94
CA PRO A 94 -20.92 -19.99 3.90
C PRO A 94 -21.23 -21.40 3.42
N TYR A 95 -21.44 -21.56 2.13
CA TYR A 95 -21.73 -22.85 1.52
C TYR A 95 -20.53 -23.84 1.57
N ARG A 96 -19.31 -23.33 1.76
CA ARG A 96 -18.14 -24.23 1.92
C ARG A 96 -18.21 -25.08 3.18
N ALA A 97 -18.90 -24.62 4.19
CA ALA A 97 -19.14 -25.41 5.40
C ALA A 97 -19.99 -26.65 5.13
N LEU A 98 -20.73 -26.66 4.04
CA LEU A 98 -21.56 -27.79 3.62
C LEU A 98 -20.80 -28.85 2.79
N PHE A 99 -19.64 -28.50 2.26
CA PHE A 99 -18.76 -29.40 1.54
C PHE A 99 -17.78 -30.04 2.52
N ARG A 100 -17.88 -31.33 2.66
CA ARG A 100 -16.95 -32.17 3.44
C ARG A 100 -16.03 -32.94 2.50
#